data_701c20934667154cfd7fa7f6ac32c550
#
_entry.id   701c20934667154cfd7fa7f6ac32c550
#
_cell.length_a   1.000
_cell.length_b   1.000
_cell.length_c   1.000
_cell.angle_alpha   90.00
_cell.angle_beta   90.00
_cell.angle_gamma   90.00
#
_symmetry.space_group_name_H-M   'P 1'
#
loop_
_entity.id
_entity.type
_entity.pdbx_description
1 polymer ?
#
loop_
_entity_poly.entity_id
_entity_poly.type
_entity_poly.pdbx_seq_one_letter_code
_entity_poly.pdbx_strand_id
1 'polypeptide(L)'
;GCSASTIRRDLSKLQNMGKLQRVHGGATIHQNRVKEPKLSEKRTQNLREKQEIAKRAACDIQDHECIFLDAGSSTFELIQYIEAKDITVVTNGMTHVGELLKHGSKAVVVGGQVKPTKMATVGGNALETLRRDCFDRGFIGMNGID
;
A
#
# COMPACT_ATOMS: atom_id res chain seq x y z
N GLY A 1 20.89 36.71 21.29
CA GLY A 1 20.90 35.26 21.30
C GLY A 1 20.05 34.72 22.45
N CYS A 2 19.27 33.66 22.22
CA CYS A 2 18.47 33.02 23.27
C CYS A 2 19.35 32.19 24.20
N SER A 3 19.05 32.18 25.51
CA SER A 3 19.80 31.37 26.47
C SER A 3 19.48 29.87 26.29
N ALA A 4 20.43 29.00 26.65
CA ALA A 4 20.23 27.55 26.59
C ALA A 4 19.02 27.07 27.42
N SER A 5 18.70 27.75 28.52
CA SER A 5 17.55 27.50 29.37
C SER A 5 16.23 27.84 28.66
N THR A 6 16.17 28.93 27.90
CA THR A 6 15.01 29.31 27.09
C THR A 6 14.75 28.29 26.01
N ILE A 7 15.77 27.88 25.26
CA ILE A 7 15.66 26.84 24.20
C ILE A 7 15.16 25.54 24.80
N ARG A 8 15.67 25.08 25.93
CA ARG A 8 15.19 23.84 26.59
C ARG A 8 13.74 23.94 26.98
N ARG A 9 13.27 25.08 27.49
CA ARG A 9 11.90 25.30 27.89
C ARG A 9 10.97 25.29 26.66
N ASP A 10 11.37 25.92 25.58
CA ASP A 10 10.58 25.98 24.34
C ASP A 10 10.48 24.60 23.66
N LEU A 11 11.57 23.83 23.63
CA LEU A 11 11.57 22.46 23.16
C LEU A 11 10.67 21.57 24.02
N SER A 12 10.64 21.73 25.35
CA SER A 12 9.73 21.01 26.23
C SER A 12 8.27 21.36 25.94
N LYS A 13 7.99 22.65 25.71
CA LYS A 13 6.65 23.13 25.36
C LYS A 13 6.17 22.54 24.03
N LEU A 14 7.02 22.52 23.01
CA LEU A 14 6.73 21.94 21.70
C LEU A 14 6.55 20.41 21.77
N GLN A 15 7.32 19.73 22.62
CA GLN A 15 7.14 18.29 22.89
C GLN A 15 5.78 18.01 23.53
N ASN A 16 5.39 18.78 24.55
CA ASN A 16 4.09 18.63 25.21
C ASN A 16 2.92 18.92 24.24
N MET A 17 3.14 19.77 23.23
CA MET A 17 2.19 20.05 22.15
C MET A 17 2.23 18.99 21.03
N GLY A 18 3.07 17.94 21.14
CA GLY A 18 3.21 16.88 20.15
C GLY A 18 3.86 17.29 18.83
N LYS A 19 4.50 18.48 18.78
CA LYS A 19 5.10 19.02 17.56
C LYS A 19 6.53 18.53 17.30
N LEU A 20 7.22 18.04 18.32
CA LEU A 20 8.55 17.43 18.20
C LEU A 20 8.79 16.41 19.32
N GLN A 21 9.81 15.59 19.13
CA GLN A 21 10.33 14.67 20.14
C GLN A 21 11.78 15.06 20.48
N ARG A 22 12.07 15.18 21.77
CA ARG A 22 13.45 15.40 22.24
C ARG A 22 14.23 14.09 22.16
N VAL A 23 15.44 14.18 21.67
CA VAL A 23 16.43 13.10 21.64
C VAL A 23 17.70 13.55 22.33
N HIS A 24 18.61 12.63 22.63
CA HIS A 24 19.89 12.99 23.23
C HIS A 24 20.68 13.91 22.28
N GLY A 25 20.97 15.12 22.72
CA GLY A 25 21.68 16.12 21.91
C GLY A 25 20.83 17.01 21.01
N GLY A 26 19.47 16.86 21.01
CA GLY A 26 18.63 17.68 20.12
C GLY A 26 17.14 17.43 20.21
N ALA A 27 16.45 17.78 19.14
CA ALA A 27 15.04 17.48 18.93
C ALA A 27 14.83 17.11 17.47
N THR A 28 13.94 16.13 17.23
CA THR A 28 13.48 15.77 15.91
C THR A 28 12.02 16.21 15.77
N ILE A 29 11.66 16.70 14.60
CA ILE A 29 10.26 16.93 14.30
C ILE A 29 9.59 15.55 14.28
N HIS A 30 8.53 15.37 15.06
CA HIS A 30 7.61 14.31 14.74
C HIS A 30 7.15 14.59 13.31
N GLN A 31 7.76 13.92 12.34
CA GLN A 31 6.99 13.59 11.16
C GLN A 31 5.81 12.81 11.77
N ASN A 32 4.65 13.47 11.86
CA ASN A 32 3.40 12.76 11.97
C ASN A 32 3.50 11.72 10.85
N ARG A 33 3.86 10.48 11.20
CA ARG A 33 3.50 9.36 10.37
C ARG A 33 2.00 9.52 10.34
N VAL A 34 1.52 10.15 9.28
CA VAL A 34 0.10 10.21 8.96
C VAL A 34 -0.33 8.79 9.17
N LYS A 35 -1.14 8.55 10.22
CA LYS A 35 -1.57 7.18 10.54
C LYS A 35 -2.18 6.67 9.26
N GLU A 36 -1.44 5.79 8.58
CA GLU A 36 -1.86 5.31 7.28
C GLU A 36 -3.25 4.71 7.49
N PRO A 37 -4.31 5.25 6.83
CA PRO A 37 -5.67 4.80 7.06
C PRO A 37 -5.74 3.28 6.84
N LYS A 38 -6.53 2.60 7.63
CA LYS A 38 -6.75 1.15 7.44
C LYS A 38 -7.27 0.91 6.02
N LEU A 39 -6.96 -0.24 5.46
CA LEU A 39 -7.43 -0.60 4.11
C LEU A 39 -8.96 -0.48 3.98
N SER A 40 -9.70 -0.83 5.04
CA SER A 40 -11.17 -0.69 5.09
C SER A 40 -11.65 0.75 4.92
N GLU A 41 -10.95 1.72 5.53
CA GLU A 41 -11.26 3.14 5.40
C GLU A 41 -10.92 3.67 4.00
N LYS A 42 -9.81 3.21 3.43
CA LYS A 42 -9.41 3.57 2.08
C LYS A 42 -10.34 3.03 1.00
N ARG A 43 -11.01 1.92 1.21
CA ARG A 43 -11.91 1.30 0.20
C ARG A 43 -13.10 2.17 -0.14
N THR A 44 -13.63 2.92 0.81
CA THR A 44 -14.78 3.81 0.60
C THR A 44 -14.42 5.22 0.14
N GLN A 45 -13.15 5.63 0.30
CA GLN A 45 -12.68 6.94 -0.13
C GLN A 45 -12.40 6.95 -1.63
N ASN A 46 -12.87 7.98 -2.33
CA ASN A 46 -12.64 8.21 -3.76
C ASN A 46 -12.99 6.97 -4.62
N LEU A 47 -14.11 6.30 -4.29
CA LEU A 47 -14.49 5.04 -4.95
C LEU A 47 -14.72 5.21 -6.45
N ARG A 48 -15.33 6.32 -6.87
CA ARG A 48 -15.61 6.59 -8.30
C ARG A 48 -14.32 6.72 -9.09
N GLU A 49 -13.37 7.50 -8.58
CA GLU A 49 -12.05 7.70 -9.19
C GLU A 49 -11.27 6.38 -9.28
N LYS A 50 -11.33 5.55 -8.23
CA LYS A 50 -10.70 4.23 -8.25
C LYS A 50 -11.33 3.31 -9.29
N GLN A 51 -12.64 3.34 -9.44
CA GLN A 51 -13.33 2.54 -10.44
C GLN A 51 -12.99 2.99 -11.87
N GLU A 52 -12.89 4.29 -12.12
CA GLU A 52 -12.46 4.81 -13.42
C GLU A 52 -11.02 4.39 -13.75
N ILE A 53 -10.11 4.53 -12.79
CA ILE A 53 -8.72 4.08 -12.94
C ILE A 53 -8.67 2.55 -13.16
N ALA A 54 -9.42 1.79 -12.38
CA ALA A 54 -9.48 0.34 -12.46
C ALA A 54 -10.00 -0.14 -13.83
N LYS A 55 -11.07 0.45 -14.34
CA LYS A 55 -11.59 0.17 -15.69
C LYS A 55 -10.54 0.41 -16.76
N ARG A 56 -9.87 1.57 -16.69
CA ARG A 56 -8.84 1.90 -17.68
C ARG A 56 -7.65 0.94 -17.60
N ALA A 57 -7.19 0.63 -16.39
CA ALA A 57 -6.08 -0.29 -16.18
C ALA A 57 -6.41 -1.73 -16.64
N ALA A 58 -7.64 -2.19 -16.42
CA ALA A 58 -8.07 -3.52 -16.85
C ALA A 58 -8.03 -3.70 -18.37
N CYS A 59 -8.28 -2.64 -19.14
CA CYS A 59 -8.20 -2.69 -20.61
C CYS A 59 -6.79 -3.02 -21.14
N ASP A 60 -5.76 -2.82 -20.34
CA ASP A 60 -4.38 -3.10 -20.74
C ASP A 60 -3.98 -4.57 -20.49
N ILE A 61 -4.79 -5.36 -19.76
CA ILE A 61 -4.51 -6.76 -19.44
C ILE A 61 -4.91 -7.63 -20.63
N GLN A 62 -4.02 -8.55 -21.01
CA GLN A 62 -4.25 -9.47 -22.12
C GLN A 62 -4.40 -10.91 -21.63
N ASP A 63 -5.00 -11.75 -22.48
CA ASP A 63 -5.15 -13.18 -22.21
C ASP A 63 -3.78 -13.84 -21.98
N HIS A 64 -3.75 -14.79 -21.06
CA HIS A 64 -2.57 -15.60 -20.69
C HIS A 64 -1.45 -14.84 -19.97
N GLU A 65 -1.61 -13.57 -19.65
CA GLU A 65 -0.61 -12.80 -18.92
C GLU A 65 -0.47 -13.25 -17.45
N CYS A 66 0.75 -13.08 -16.93
CA CYS A 66 1.05 -13.14 -15.50
C CYS A 66 1.17 -11.70 -14.99
N ILE A 67 0.24 -11.27 -14.15
CA ILE A 67 0.20 -9.89 -13.64
C ILE A 67 0.45 -9.85 -12.13
N PHE A 68 1.04 -8.75 -11.66
CA PHE A 68 1.17 -8.46 -10.23
C PHE A 68 0.17 -7.40 -9.80
N LEU A 69 -0.58 -7.67 -8.73
CA LEU A 69 -1.46 -6.69 -8.07
C LEU A 69 -0.98 -6.42 -6.65
N ASP A 70 -0.60 -5.17 -6.37
CA ASP A 70 -0.27 -4.71 -5.02
C ASP A 70 -1.51 -4.66 -4.12
N ALA A 71 -1.31 -4.81 -2.81
CA ALA A 71 -2.36 -4.77 -1.79
C ALA A 71 -2.91 -3.35 -1.57
N GLY A 72 -3.61 -2.81 -2.55
CA GLY A 72 -4.22 -1.48 -2.52
C GLY A 72 -5.74 -1.51 -2.72
N SER A 73 -6.42 -0.45 -2.32
CA SER A 73 -7.87 -0.34 -2.57
C SER A 73 -8.19 -0.08 -4.04
N SER A 74 -7.32 0.63 -4.78
CA SER A 74 -7.50 0.83 -6.24
C SER A 74 -7.24 -0.44 -7.02
N THR A 75 -6.20 -1.20 -6.68
CA THR A 75 -5.90 -2.50 -7.29
C THR A 75 -6.94 -3.56 -6.94
N PHE A 76 -7.58 -3.45 -5.78
CA PHE A 76 -8.73 -4.29 -5.45
C PHE A 76 -9.92 -4.05 -6.38
N GLU A 77 -10.24 -2.78 -6.66
CA GLU A 77 -11.31 -2.44 -7.60
C GLU A 77 -11.03 -2.93 -9.04
N LEU A 78 -9.76 -3.07 -9.42
CA LEU A 78 -9.39 -3.55 -10.75
C LEU A 78 -9.88 -4.97 -11.02
N ILE A 79 -9.91 -5.83 -10.00
CA ILE A 79 -10.25 -7.26 -10.16
C ILE A 79 -11.60 -7.46 -10.86
N GLN A 80 -12.62 -6.68 -10.52
CA GLN A 80 -13.97 -6.82 -11.08
C GLN A 80 -14.07 -6.44 -12.56
N TYR A 81 -13.08 -5.73 -13.11
CA TYR A 81 -13.06 -5.27 -14.50
C TYR A 81 -12.11 -6.09 -15.39
N ILE A 82 -11.47 -7.13 -14.86
CA ILE A 82 -10.60 -8.02 -15.65
C ILE A 82 -11.49 -8.88 -16.55
N GLU A 83 -11.36 -8.72 -17.86
CA GLU A 83 -12.05 -9.52 -18.86
C GLU A 83 -11.13 -10.56 -19.52
N ALA A 84 -9.82 -10.38 -19.37
CA ALA A 84 -8.79 -11.26 -19.92
C ALA A 84 -8.90 -12.69 -19.33
N LYS A 85 -8.69 -13.69 -20.18
CA LYS A 85 -8.84 -15.11 -19.85
C LYS A 85 -7.50 -15.76 -19.54
N ASP A 86 -7.55 -16.81 -18.73
CA ASP A 86 -6.40 -17.65 -18.38
C ASP A 86 -5.21 -16.90 -17.80
N ILE A 87 -5.47 -15.76 -17.14
CA ILE A 87 -4.45 -14.98 -16.47
C ILE A 87 -4.04 -15.60 -15.13
N THR A 88 -2.80 -15.39 -14.77
CA THR A 88 -2.29 -15.67 -13.42
C THR A 88 -2.08 -14.35 -12.69
N VAL A 89 -2.72 -14.18 -11.55
CA VAL A 89 -2.59 -12.96 -10.74
C VAL A 89 -1.77 -13.26 -9.49
N VAL A 90 -0.61 -12.66 -9.41
CA VAL A 90 0.26 -12.69 -8.23
C VAL A 90 -0.04 -11.48 -7.38
N THR A 91 -0.27 -11.65 -6.09
CA THR A 91 -0.62 -10.55 -5.20
C THR A 91 -0.02 -10.72 -3.81
N ASN A 92 0.36 -9.62 -3.19
CA ASN A 92 0.69 -9.57 -1.76
C ASN A 92 -0.54 -9.20 -0.89
N GLY A 93 -1.71 -8.97 -1.51
CA GLY A 93 -2.94 -8.57 -0.85
C GLY A 93 -3.81 -9.74 -0.42
N MET A 94 -3.95 -9.97 0.88
CA MET A 94 -4.78 -11.06 1.42
C MET A 94 -6.26 -10.92 1.05
N THR A 95 -6.77 -9.69 0.97
CA THR A 95 -8.17 -9.44 0.56
C THR A 95 -8.39 -9.68 -0.93
N HIS A 96 -7.36 -9.50 -1.76
CA HIS A 96 -7.43 -9.70 -3.20
C HIS A 96 -7.67 -11.17 -3.54
N VAL A 97 -7.07 -12.09 -2.77
CA VAL A 97 -7.17 -13.53 -3.01
C VAL A 97 -8.63 -13.98 -3.08
N GLY A 98 -9.43 -13.61 -2.07
CA GLY A 98 -10.86 -14.00 -2.04
C GLY A 98 -11.63 -13.46 -3.24
N GLU A 99 -11.34 -12.24 -3.68
CA GLU A 99 -12.02 -11.63 -4.82
C GLU A 99 -11.57 -12.25 -6.16
N LEU A 100 -10.28 -12.51 -6.32
CA LEU A 100 -9.73 -13.20 -7.50
C LEU A 100 -10.32 -14.58 -7.67
N LEU A 101 -10.46 -15.35 -6.58
CA LEU A 101 -11.07 -16.68 -6.63
C LEU A 101 -12.55 -16.63 -7.02
N LYS A 102 -13.31 -15.64 -6.51
CA LYS A 102 -14.71 -15.43 -6.94
C LYS A 102 -14.79 -15.05 -8.42
N HIS A 103 -13.84 -14.28 -8.89
CA HIS A 103 -13.73 -13.88 -10.30
C HIS A 103 -13.33 -15.02 -11.22
N GLY A 104 -12.82 -16.15 -10.69
CA GLY A 104 -12.37 -17.31 -11.46
C GLY A 104 -10.93 -17.23 -11.97
N SER A 105 -10.15 -16.25 -11.50
CA SER A 105 -8.74 -16.09 -11.86
C SER A 105 -7.83 -17.02 -11.06
N LYS A 106 -6.72 -17.44 -11.65
CA LYS A 106 -5.65 -18.13 -10.92
C LYS A 106 -4.95 -17.13 -10.01
N ALA A 107 -4.97 -17.36 -8.70
CA ALA A 107 -4.36 -16.48 -7.71
C ALA A 107 -3.12 -17.12 -7.07
N VAL A 108 -2.01 -16.39 -7.07
CA VAL A 108 -0.78 -16.75 -6.38
C VAL A 108 -0.50 -15.69 -5.31
N VAL A 109 -0.29 -16.13 -4.07
CA VAL A 109 0.00 -15.21 -2.96
C VAL A 109 1.50 -15.11 -2.74
N VAL A 110 2.00 -13.90 -2.72
CA VAL A 110 3.40 -13.62 -2.33
C VAL A 110 3.56 -13.93 -0.86
N GLY A 111 4.45 -14.86 -0.52
CA GLY A 111 4.73 -15.25 0.86
C GLY A 111 5.36 -14.12 1.67
N GLY A 112 5.27 -14.19 3.00
CA GLY A 112 5.89 -13.20 3.88
C GLY A 112 5.13 -12.98 5.18
N GLN A 113 5.57 -11.97 5.96
CA GLN A 113 4.88 -11.57 7.17
C GLN A 113 3.63 -10.75 6.84
N VAL A 114 2.50 -11.06 7.45
CA VAL A 114 1.27 -10.30 7.24
C VAL A 114 1.30 -9.00 8.05
N LYS A 115 1.08 -7.87 7.37
CA LYS A 115 0.83 -6.56 8.00
C LYS A 115 -0.68 -6.36 8.16
N PRO A 116 -1.23 -6.45 9.38
CA PRO A 116 -2.69 -6.48 9.58
C PRO A 116 -3.40 -5.20 9.11
N THR A 117 -2.79 -4.03 9.29
CA THR A 117 -3.38 -2.74 8.88
C THR A 117 -3.61 -2.62 7.39
N LYS A 118 -2.81 -3.32 6.57
CA LYS A 118 -2.89 -3.34 5.11
C LYS A 118 -3.48 -4.64 4.57
N MET A 119 -3.64 -5.66 5.41
CA MET A 119 -3.98 -7.01 4.97
C MET A 119 -3.07 -7.47 3.81
N ALA A 120 -1.77 -7.25 3.98
CA ALA A 120 -0.75 -7.50 2.96
C ALA A 120 0.43 -8.27 3.52
N THR A 121 1.03 -9.10 2.69
CA THR A 121 2.33 -9.73 2.99
C THR A 121 3.47 -8.76 2.70
N VAL A 122 4.46 -8.76 3.56
CA VAL A 122 5.66 -7.90 3.50
C VAL A 122 6.91 -8.66 3.93
N GLY A 123 8.08 -8.08 3.66
CA GLY A 123 9.36 -8.60 4.14
C GLY A 123 10.22 -9.24 3.06
N GLY A 124 11.37 -9.78 3.46
CA GLY A 124 12.38 -10.32 2.53
C GLY A 124 11.86 -11.44 1.65
N ASN A 125 11.11 -12.39 2.21
CA ASN A 125 10.54 -13.49 1.44
C ASN A 125 9.57 -13.01 0.34
N ALA A 126 8.79 -11.95 0.62
CA ALA A 126 7.94 -11.33 -0.39
C ALA A 126 8.77 -10.75 -1.53
N LEU A 127 9.85 -10.06 -1.19
CA LEU A 127 10.75 -9.47 -2.18
C LEU A 127 11.47 -10.53 -3.03
N GLU A 128 11.90 -11.65 -2.42
CA GLU A 128 12.52 -12.74 -3.14
C GLU A 128 11.57 -13.42 -4.13
N THR A 129 10.29 -13.62 -3.73
CA THR A 129 9.27 -14.14 -4.63
C THR A 129 9.11 -13.22 -5.83
N LEU A 130 8.97 -11.89 -5.60
CA LEU A 130 8.83 -10.91 -6.67
C LEU A 130 10.06 -10.82 -7.59
N ARG A 131 11.26 -11.08 -7.08
CA ARG A 131 12.49 -11.08 -7.90
C ARG A 131 12.62 -12.32 -8.77
N ARG A 132 12.09 -13.45 -8.31
CA ARG A 132 12.19 -14.73 -9.00
C ARG A 132 11.13 -14.86 -10.09
N ASP A 133 9.95 -14.32 -9.86
CA ASP A 133 8.83 -14.43 -10.76
C ASP A 133 8.90 -13.34 -11.83
N CYS A 134 8.61 -13.70 -13.08
CA CYS A 134 8.50 -12.76 -14.20
C CYS A 134 7.03 -12.36 -14.36
N PHE A 135 6.78 -11.07 -14.46
CA PHE A 135 5.46 -10.51 -14.67
C PHE A 135 5.41 -9.77 -16.00
N ASP A 136 4.33 -9.94 -16.72
CA ASP A 136 4.06 -9.16 -17.95
C ASP A 136 3.67 -7.74 -17.60
N ARG A 137 2.91 -7.56 -16.48
CA ARG A 137 2.45 -6.27 -15.98
C ARG A 137 2.42 -6.22 -14.45
N GLY A 138 2.59 -5.03 -13.91
CA GLY A 138 2.44 -4.76 -12.48
C GLY A 138 1.53 -3.55 -12.22
N PHE A 139 0.53 -3.72 -11.36
CA PHE A 139 -0.35 -2.65 -10.92
C PHE A 139 -0.07 -2.34 -9.45
N ILE A 140 0.41 -1.14 -9.20
CA ILE A 140 0.86 -0.71 -7.87
C ILE A 140 0.04 0.49 -7.43
N GLY A 141 -0.54 0.41 -6.23
CA GLY A 141 -1.27 1.51 -5.63
C GLY A 141 -0.33 2.47 -4.90
N MET A 142 -0.52 3.79 -5.11
CA MET A 142 0.23 4.84 -4.44
C MET A 142 -0.70 5.79 -3.68
N ASN A 143 -0.20 6.39 -2.59
CA ASN A 143 -0.98 7.37 -1.80
C ASN A 143 -0.81 8.81 -2.29
N GLY A 144 0.18 9.05 -3.13
CA GLY A 144 0.54 10.35 -3.71
C GLY A 144 1.83 10.24 -4.49
N ILE A 145 2.06 11.21 -5.36
CA ILE A 145 3.30 11.38 -6.13
C ILE A 145 3.74 12.81 -5.85
N ASP A 146 4.97 12.99 -5.36
CA ASP A 146 5.62 14.30 -5.17
C ASP A 146 6.39 14.71 -6.42
#